data_2ecbe92e2bb11a4eea7018e68f0c56e9
#
_entry.id   2ecbe92e2bb11a4eea7018e68f0c56e9
#
_cell.length_a   1.000
_cell.length_b   1.000
_cell.length_c   1.000
_cell.angle_alpha   90.00
_cell.angle_beta   90.00
_cell.angle_gamma   90.00
#
_symmetry.space_group_name_H-M   'P 1'
#
loop_
_entity.id
_entity.type
_entity.pdbx_description
1 polymer ?
#
loop_
_entity_poly.entity_id
_entity_poly.type
_entity_poly.pdbx_seq_one_letter_code
_entity_poly.pdbx_strand_id
1 'polypeptide(L)'
;MKQSLFISLLLLFTNVAFAQDAKLIEAAKKDGKLIVYGTMQSDIFEPLQKIFQKKTGITVDYWRTSATKVMERALTEARAGKALFDLVMSTEDTQRIMLKEGILTKYESPMWKDFPKEAIDPQLGPRARNHIVGVMYNRSVIKPADAPKTLEDLVKPQYRGKLVMADPTLHTTTAQWLANLHKLLGKEKADKFIRDLAAMKPVLVESFAPAADRVTTGETPIGITYVYYVFLNGQKGAPVDYVRGDYRLLGDASYMSLFHKAPHPNAAKAFIDFFLDDESMNLMAKAGEFVNRKGVYPPVPDADKIKFVEMDDLGESFYAEKRKEFQKLFR
;
A
#
# COMPACT_ATOMS: atom_id res chain seq x y z
N MET A 1 -34.48 -39.38 10.03
CA MET A 1 -34.80 -38.10 10.76
C MET A 1 -33.59 -37.27 11.18
N LYS A 2 -32.33 -37.59 10.81
CA LYS A 2 -31.16 -36.79 11.19
C LYS A 2 -30.61 -35.83 10.09
N GLN A 3 -31.08 -35.94 8.85
CA GLN A 3 -30.61 -35.08 7.75
C GLN A 3 -31.35 -33.73 7.63
N SER A 4 -32.61 -33.64 8.07
CA SER A 4 -33.40 -32.40 7.99
C SER A 4 -32.98 -31.31 8.98
N LEU A 5 -32.34 -31.67 10.09
CA LEU A 5 -31.90 -30.69 11.12
C LEU A 5 -30.65 -29.91 10.73
N PHE A 6 -29.77 -30.52 9.90
CA PHE A 6 -28.52 -29.87 9.47
C PHE A 6 -28.74 -28.81 8.38
N ILE A 7 -29.73 -29.03 7.50
CA ILE A 7 -30.06 -28.08 6.41
C ILE A 7 -30.74 -26.82 6.97
N SER A 8 -31.56 -26.95 8.01
CA SER A 8 -32.24 -25.81 8.66
C SER A 8 -31.25 -24.91 9.42
N LEU A 9 -30.16 -25.44 9.98
CA LEU A 9 -29.18 -24.67 10.71
C LEU A 9 -28.29 -23.83 9.76
N LEU A 10 -27.94 -24.39 8.59
CA LEU A 10 -27.14 -23.69 7.58
C LEU A 10 -27.88 -22.50 6.96
N LEU A 11 -29.21 -22.65 6.73
CA LEU A 11 -30.08 -21.58 6.20
C LEU A 11 -30.28 -20.43 7.22
N LEU A 12 -30.24 -20.71 8.52
CA LEU A 12 -30.39 -19.70 9.55
C LEU A 12 -29.13 -18.79 9.63
N PHE A 13 -27.92 -19.33 9.47
CA PHE A 13 -26.71 -18.52 9.49
C PHE A 13 -26.57 -17.60 8.29
N THR A 14 -26.96 -18.02 7.09
CA THR A 14 -26.96 -17.19 5.90
C THR A 14 -27.96 -16.04 5.99
N ASN A 15 -29.16 -16.26 6.51
CA ASN A 15 -30.18 -15.23 6.67
C ASN A 15 -29.80 -14.15 7.71
N VAL A 16 -29.06 -14.50 8.75
CA VAL A 16 -28.61 -13.54 9.76
C VAL A 16 -27.54 -12.59 9.20
N ALA A 17 -26.59 -13.10 8.41
CA ALA A 17 -25.55 -12.30 7.78
C ALA A 17 -26.13 -11.28 6.78
N PHE A 18 -27.04 -11.71 5.90
CA PHE A 18 -27.74 -10.81 4.96
C PHE A 18 -28.63 -9.77 5.67
N ALA A 19 -29.25 -10.11 6.79
CA ALA A 19 -30.08 -9.17 7.55
C ALA A 19 -29.25 -8.12 8.29
N GLN A 20 -28.03 -8.46 8.75
CA GLN A 20 -27.12 -7.53 9.41
C GLN A 20 -26.52 -6.54 8.41
N ASP A 21 -26.14 -6.99 7.23
CA ASP A 21 -25.67 -6.16 6.12
C ASP A 21 -26.74 -5.15 5.68
N ALA A 22 -27.97 -5.62 5.46
CA ALA A 22 -29.10 -4.75 5.09
C ALA A 22 -29.40 -3.67 6.13
N LYS A 23 -29.31 -3.97 7.43
CA LYS A 23 -29.50 -2.98 8.51
C LYS A 23 -28.40 -1.92 8.51
N LEU A 24 -27.15 -2.32 8.28
CA LEU A 24 -26.04 -1.38 8.19
C LEU A 24 -26.20 -0.44 7.00
N ILE A 25 -26.57 -0.96 5.83
CA ILE A 25 -26.81 -0.16 4.63
C ILE A 25 -27.97 0.84 4.83
N GLU A 26 -29.07 0.43 5.45
CA GLU A 26 -30.19 1.36 5.75
C GLU A 26 -29.78 2.45 6.77
N ALA A 27 -28.95 2.13 7.75
CA ALA A 27 -28.39 3.13 8.67
C ALA A 27 -27.40 4.07 7.96
N ALA A 28 -26.56 3.52 7.09
CA ALA A 28 -25.60 4.27 6.28
C ALA A 28 -26.28 5.25 5.31
N LYS A 29 -27.40 4.87 4.71
CA LYS A 29 -28.21 5.77 3.87
C LYS A 29 -28.71 7.00 4.62
N LYS A 30 -28.99 6.87 5.92
CA LYS A 30 -29.39 8.02 6.77
C LYS A 30 -28.22 8.97 7.02
N ASP A 31 -26.99 8.44 7.08
CA ASP A 31 -25.78 9.26 7.15
C ASP A 31 -25.60 10.08 5.85
N GLY A 32 -25.99 9.54 4.69
CA GLY A 32 -26.13 10.20 3.39
C GLY A 32 -24.83 10.49 2.65
N LYS A 33 -23.72 10.60 3.37
CA LYS A 33 -22.37 10.85 2.81
C LYS A 33 -21.28 10.17 3.61
N LEU A 34 -20.08 10.15 3.03
CA LEU A 34 -18.85 9.63 3.60
C LEU A 34 -17.68 10.52 3.20
N ILE A 35 -16.78 10.82 4.11
CA ILE A 35 -15.54 11.58 3.82
C ILE A 35 -14.34 10.71 4.14
N VAL A 36 -13.51 10.45 3.12
CA VAL A 36 -12.30 9.61 3.22
C VAL A 36 -11.06 10.46 2.97
N TYR A 37 -10.13 10.46 3.92
CA TYR A 37 -8.78 10.99 3.72
C TYR A 37 -7.85 9.84 3.36
N GLY A 38 -7.13 9.94 2.23
CA GLY A 38 -6.35 8.80 1.81
C GLY A 38 -5.20 9.05 0.85
N THR A 39 -4.43 7.98 0.62
CA THR A 39 -3.21 7.98 -0.19
C THR A 39 -3.37 7.28 -1.54
N MET A 40 -4.48 6.54 -1.76
CA MET A 40 -4.71 5.81 -3.01
C MET A 40 -4.80 6.77 -4.20
N GLN A 41 -4.27 6.38 -5.34
CA GLN A 41 -4.39 7.18 -6.56
C GLN A 41 -5.86 7.34 -6.93
N SER A 42 -6.21 8.55 -7.41
CA SER A 42 -7.62 8.89 -7.70
C SER A 42 -8.22 8.02 -8.79
N ASP A 43 -7.44 7.65 -9.79
CA ASP A 43 -7.83 6.77 -10.91
C ASP A 43 -8.17 5.33 -10.44
N ILE A 44 -7.63 4.89 -9.30
CA ILE A 44 -7.96 3.61 -8.66
C ILE A 44 -9.15 3.76 -7.70
N PHE A 45 -9.22 4.86 -6.94
CA PHE A 45 -10.27 5.08 -5.94
C PHE A 45 -11.62 5.45 -6.56
N GLU A 46 -11.64 6.28 -7.61
CA GLU A 46 -12.88 6.72 -8.26
C GLU A 46 -13.80 5.59 -8.75
N PRO A 47 -13.34 4.52 -9.37
CA PRO A 47 -14.18 3.39 -9.70
C PRO A 47 -14.84 2.75 -8.47
N LEU A 48 -14.14 2.58 -7.36
CA LEU A 48 -14.66 2.08 -6.09
C LEU A 48 -15.74 3.01 -5.54
N GLN A 49 -15.45 4.31 -5.51
CA GLN A 49 -16.39 5.35 -5.10
C GLN A 49 -17.70 5.30 -5.91
N LYS A 50 -17.60 5.22 -7.24
CA LYS A 50 -18.75 5.16 -8.15
C LYS A 50 -19.61 3.89 -7.95
N ILE A 51 -18.95 2.74 -7.74
CA ILE A 51 -19.66 1.47 -7.47
C ILE A 51 -20.38 1.53 -6.13
N PHE A 52 -19.71 1.99 -5.06
CA PHE A 52 -20.32 2.15 -3.74
C PHE A 52 -21.52 3.10 -3.79
N GLN A 53 -21.34 4.26 -4.40
CA GLN A 53 -22.41 5.25 -4.55
C GLN A 53 -23.60 4.70 -5.36
N LYS A 54 -23.35 3.95 -6.45
CA LYS A 54 -24.39 3.30 -7.24
C LYS A 54 -25.17 2.26 -6.44
N LYS A 55 -24.47 1.46 -5.61
CA LYS A 55 -25.09 0.41 -4.80
C LYS A 55 -25.89 0.95 -3.62
N THR A 56 -25.44 2.03 -3.01
CA THR A 56 -25.96 2.50 -1.71
C THR A 56 -26.70 3.83 -1.78
N GLY A 57 -26.44 4.66 -2.80
CA GLY A 57 -26.91 6.04 -2.87
C GLY A 57 -26.10 7.02 -1.99
N ILE A 58 -25.05 6.55 -1.29
CA ILE A 58 -24.25 7.36 -0.37
C ILE A 58 -23.17 8.09 -1.18
N THR A 59 -23.07 9.41 -1.04
CA THR A 59 -22.01 10.20 -1.66
C THR A 59 -20.70 9.99 -0.92
N VAL A 60 -19.60 9.78 -1.65
CA VAL A 60 -18.25 9.64 -1.08
C VAL A 60 -17.39 10.82 -1.51
N ASP A 61 -16.90 11.59 -0.55
CA ASP A 61 -15.90 12.64 -0.78
C ASP A 61 -14.52 12.08 -0.46
N TYR A 62 -13.61 12.17 -1.42
CA TYR A 62 -12.25 11.66 -1.27
C TYR A 62 -11.22 12.77 -1.35
N TRP A 63 -10.48 12.99 -0.26
CA TRP A 63 -9.35 13.90 -0.25
C TRP A 63 -8.04 13.11 -0.27
N ARG A 64 -7.29 13.26 -1.37
CA ARG A 64 -6.07 12.50 -1.64
C ARG A 64 -4.83 13.36 -1.46
N THR A 65 -3.87 12.85 -0.66
CA THR A 65 -2.53 13.44 -0.52
C THR A 65 -1.50 12.40 -0.03
N SER A 66 -0.29 12.83 0.38
CA SER A 66 0.72 11.95 0.99
C SER A 66 0.29 11.47 2.37
N ALA A 67 0.83 10.32 2.81
CA ALA A 67 0.53 9.72 4.11
C ALA A 67 0.77 10.69 5.29
N THR A 68 1.90 11.38 5.29
CA THR A 68 2.22 12.39 6.31
C THR A 68 1.18 13.51 6.35
N LYS A 69 0.81 14.07 5.20
CA LYS A 69 -0.21 15.15 5.16
C LYS A 69 -1.61 14.66 5.54
N VAL A 70 -1.96 13.41 5.22
CA VAL A 70 -3.21 12.78 5.70
C VAL A 70 -3.21 12.74 7.22
N MET A 71 -2.15 12.23 7.82
CA MET A 71 -1.99 12.12 9.27
C MET A 71 -2.02 13.50 9.95
N GLU A 72 -1.20 14.44 9.49
CA GLU A 72 -1.10 15.78 10.07
C GLU A 72 -2.45 16.49 10.07
N ARG A 73 -3.19 16.43 8.96
CA ARG A 73 -4.52 17.03 8.86
C ARG A 73 -5.51 16.34 9.78
N ALA A 74 -5.57 15.01 9.77
CA ALA A 74 -6.47 14.23 10.61
C ALA A 74 -6.24 14.52 12.10
N LEU A 75 -4.98 14.54 12.56
CA LEU A 75 -4.62 14.87 13.93
C LEU A 75 -4.99 16.32 14.30
N THR A 76 -4.72 17.26 13.41
CA THR A 76 -5.02 18.69 13.64
C THR A 76 -6.52 18.92 13.78
N GLU A 77 -7.33 18.37 12.88
CA GLU A 77 -8.79 18.49 12.92
C GLU A 77 -9.39 17.78 14.15
N ALA A 78 -8.88 16.58 14.48
CA ALA A 78 -9.34 15.83 15.64
C ALA A 78 -9.04 16.55 16.97
N ARG A 79 -7.82 17.08 17.12
CA ARG A 79 -7.42 17.87 18.31
C ARG A 79 -8.21 19.18 18.45
N ALA A 80 -8.59 19.81 17.33
CA ALA A 80 -9.44 20.98 17.31
C ALA A 80 -10.93 20.68 17.58
N GLY A 81 -11.32 19.39 17.65
CA GLY A 81 -12.72 18.96 17.75
C GLY A 81 -13.56 19.30 16.52
N LYS A 82 -12.93 19.46 15.36
CA LYS A 82 -13.55 19.88 14.09
C LYS A 82 -13.24 18.91 12.95
N ALA A 83 -13.07 17.62 13.28
CA ALA A 83 -12.80 16.61 12.28
C ALA A 83 -13.95 16.48 11.28
N LEU A 84 -13.62 16.53 10.00
CA LEU A 84 -14.57 16.44 8.90
C LEU A 84 -14.56 15.09 8.22
N PHE A 85 -13.64 14.20 8.57
CA PHE A 85 -13.45 12.90 7.94
C PHE A 85 -14.08 11.76 8.78
N ASP A 86 -14.42 10.69 8.09
CA ASP A 86 -14.96 9.45 8.67
C ASP A 86 -13.92 8.33 8.67
N LEU A 87 -13.15 8.23 7.58
CA LEU A 87 -12.15 7.20 7.36
C LEU A 87 -10.80 7.79 7.00
N VAL A 88 -9.75 7.09 7.45
CA VAL A 88 -8.38 7.34 7.00
C VAL A 88 -7.85 6.08 6.31
N MET A 89 -7.32 6.24 5.09
CA MET A 89 -6.62 5.20 4.34
C MET A 89 -5.17 5.62 4.12
N SER A 90 -4.23 4.99 4.81
CA SER A 90 -2.83 5.39 4.81
C SER A 90 -1.89 4.22 5.10
N THR A 91 -0.58 4.49 5.03
CA THR A 91 0.47 3.54 5.38
C THR A 91 0.48 3.22 6.88
N GLU A 92 1.02 2.07 7.24
CA GLU A 92 1.00 1.54 8.61
C GLU A 92 1.58 2.52 9.63
N ASP A 93 2.76 3.10 9.34
CA ASP A 93 3.45 4.05 10.20
C ASP A 93 2.53 5.20 10.66
N THR A 94 1.87 5.85 9.71
CA THR A 94 0.94 6.95 9.99
C THR A 94 -0.32 6.48 10.70
N GLN A 95 -0.82 5.28 10.40
CA GLN A 95 -1.95 4.67 11.09
C GLN A 95 -1.61 4.35 12.56
N ARG A 96 -0.40 3.84 12.85
CA ARG A 96 0.09 3.58 14.20
C ARG A 96 0.18 4.85 15.05
N ILE A 97 0.66 5.95 14.45
CA ILE A 97 0.69 7.25 15.15
C ILE A 97 -0.72 7.71 15.49
N MET A 98 -1.65 7.70 14.52
CA MET A 98 -3.03 8.10 14.76
C MET A 98 -3.77 7.20 15.76
N LEU A 99 -3.45 5.90 15.77
CA LEU A 99 -3.98 4.95 16.76
C LEU A 99 -3.46 5.27 18.18
N LYS A 100 -2.15 5.55 18.31
CA LYS A 100 -1.53 5.95 19.58
C LYS A 100 -2.09 7.27 20.12
N GLU A 101 -2.41 8.21 19.24
CA GLU A 101 -3.09 9.47 19.57
C GLU A 101 -4.58 9.28 19.92
N GLY A 102 -5.10 8.06 19.84
CA GLY A 102 -6.46 7.71 20.22
C GLY A 102 -7.55 8.21 19.29
N ILE A 103 -7.20 8.64 18.06
CA ILE A 103 -8.20 9.15 17.10
C ILE A 103 -8.83 8.07 16.23
N LEU A 104 -8.25 6.87 16.18
CA LEU A 104 -8.79 5.75 15.43
C LEU A 104 -9.51 4.77 16.34
N THR A 105 -10.52 4.10 15.82
CA THR A 105 -11.24 3.03 16.50
C THR A 105 -11.33 1.78 15.65
N LYS A 106 -11.26 0.62 16.31
CA LYS A 106 -11.39 -0.68 15.66
C LYS A 106 -12.81 -0.88 15.15
N TYR A 107 -12.93 -1.36 13.92
CA TYR A 107 -14.16 -1.93 13.37
C TYR A 107 -13.86 -3.31 12.81
N GLU A 108 -14.47 -4.35 13.39
CA GLU A 108 -14.34 -5.73 12.91
C GLU A 108 -15.34 -5.98 11.79
N SER A 109 -14.90 -5.77 10.55
CA SER A 109 -15.68 -6.06 9.37
C SER A 109 -15.93 -7.57 9.22
N PRO A 110 -17.13 -8.01 8.80
CA PRO A 110 -17.37 -9.41 8.47
C PRO A 110 -16.46 -9.97 7.37
N MET A 111 -15.82 -9.07 6.60
CA MET A 111 -14.87 -9.44 5.52
C MET A 111 -13.52 -9.92 6.05
N TRP A 112 -13.17 -9.70 7.32
CA TRP A 112 -11.88 -10.12 7.89
C TRP A 112 -11.63 -11.62 7.73
N LYS A 113 -12.67 -12.46 7.79
CA LYS A 113 -12.59 -13.92 7.65
C LYS A 113 -11.97 -14.37 6.32
N ASP A 114 -12.01 -13.52 5.31
CA ASP A 114 -11.59 -13.80 3.94
C ASP A 114 -10.13 -13.37 3.67
N PHE A 115 -9.46 -12.82 4.69
CA PHE A 115 -8.05 -12.45 4.64
C PHE A 115 -7.16 -13.52 5.32
N PRO A 116 -5.90 -13.69 4.88
CA PRO A 116 -4.93 -14.49 5.61
C PRO A 116 -4.73 -13.94 7.03
N LYS A 117 -4.61 -14.82 8.03
CA LYS A 117 -4.46 -14.40 9.44
C LYS A 117 -3.25 -13.48 9.65
N GLU A 118 -2.16 -13.76 8.96
CA GLU A 118 -0.93 -12.98 8.97
C GLU A 118 -1.07 -11.58 8.34
N ALA A 119 -2.15 -11.35 7.60
CA ALA A 119 -2.48 -10.05 7.03
C ALA A 119 -3.46 -9.23 7.88
N ILE A 120 -3.84 -9.73 9.06
CA ILE A 120 -4.79 -9.06 9.95
C ILE A 120 -4.05 -8.53 11.18
N ASP A 121 -3.93 -7.21 11.26
CA ASP A 121 -3.49 -6.55 12.49
C ASP A 121 -4.64 -6.52 13.52
N PRO A 122 -4.39 -6.87 14.79
CA PRO A 122 -5.45 -6.95 15.79
C PRO A 122 -6.11 -5.60 16.12
N GLN A 123 -5.47 -4.48 15.80
CA GLN A 123 -5.95 -3.12 16.09
C GLN A 123 -6.42 -2.39 14.83
N LEU A 124 -5.68 -2.50 13.72
CA LEU A 124 -5.96 -1.80 12.46
C LEU A 124 -6.84 -2.61 11.49
N GLY A 125 -6.94 -3.93 11.69
CA GLY A 125 -7.68 -4.82 10.80
C GLY A 125 -6.83 -5.38 9.65
N PRO A 126 -7.44 -5.83 8.55
CA PRO A 126 -6.72 -6.38 7.42
C PRO A 126 -5.86 -5.33 6.71
N ARG A 127 -4.65 -5.74 6.36
CA ARG A 127 -3.87 -5.01 5.36
C ARG A 127 -4.65 -5.05 4.04
N ALA A 128 -5.19 -3.92 3.62
CA ALA A 128 -5.99 -3.86 2.40
C ALA A 128 -5.11 -4.09 1.17
N ARG A 129 -3.92 -3.47 1.16
CA ARG A 129 -2.95 -3.58 0.07
C ARG A 129 -1.52 -3.39 0.58
N ASN A 130 -0.56 -3.87 -0.22
CA ASN A 130 0.87 -3.70 0.03
C ASN A 130 1.50 -2.82 -1.05
N HIS A 131 2.38 -1.92 -0.65
CA HIS A 131 3.22 -1.14 -1.55
C HIS A 131 4.60 -1.82 -1.62
N ILE A 132 4.82 -2.58 -2.66
CA ILE A 132 6.03 -3.40 -2.81
C ILE A 132 7.12 -2.59 -3.51
N VAL A 133 8.24 -2.39 -2.84
CA VAL A 133 9.43 -1.74 -3.40
C VAL A 133 10.28 -2.77 -4.11
N GLY A 134 10.65 -2.47 -5.34
CA GLY A 134 11.48 -3.33 -6.17
C GLY A 134 12.39 -2.54 -7.09
N VAL A 135 13.10 -3.26 -7.95
CA VAL A 135 13.98 -2.69 -8.96
C VAL A 135 13.35 -2.81 -10.32
N MET A 136 12.90 -1.69 -10.88
CA MET A 136 12.35 -1.59 -12.22
C MET A 136 13.46 -1.33 -13.24
N TYR A 137 13.37 -1.87 -14.45
CA TYR A 137 14.30 -1.58 -15.52
C TYR A 137 13.60 -1.47 -16.88
N ASN A 138 14.22 -0.71 -17.81
CA ASN A 138 13.74 -0.52 -19.18
C ASN A 138 14.39 -1.57 -20.12
N ARG A 139 13.56 -2.46 -20.68
CA ARG A 139 13.99 -3.58 -21.55
C ARG A 139 14.53 -3.15 -22.92
N SER A 140 14.21 -1.94 -23.37
CA SER A 140 14.76 -1.41 -24.63
C SER A 140 16.21 -0.93 -24.47
N VAL A 141 16.60 -0.49 -23.25
CA VAL A 141 17.95 0.00 -22.95
C VAL A 141 18.81 -1.09 -22.31
N ILE A 142 18.24 -1.86 -21.38
CA ILE A 142 18.90 -2.99 -20.72
C ILE A 142 18.18 -4.26 -21.16
N LYS A 143 18.84 -5.06 -22.00
CA LYS A 143 18.25 -6.34 -22.44
C LYS A 143 18.02 -7.26 -21.24
N PRO A 144 16.97 -8.11 -21.25
CA PRO A 144 16.68 -9.01 -20.12
C PRO A 144 17.87 -9.93 -19.74
N ALA A 145 18.73 -10.29 -20.69
CA ALA A 145 19.94 -11.08 -20.41
C ALA A 145 20.97 -10.29 -19.58
N ASP A 146 21.06 -8.98 -19.78
CA ASP A 146 22.02 -8.07 -19.16
C ASP A 146 21.43 -7.34 -17.94
N ALA A 147 20.15 -7.57 -17.63
CA ALA A 147 19.48 -6.96 -16.48
C ALA A 147 20.01 -7.53 -15.14
N PRO A 148 19.97 -6.74 -14.05
CA PRO A 148 20.26 -7.26 -12.73
C PRO A 148 19.37 -8.47 -12.42
N LYS A 149 19.95 -9.51 -11.81
CA LYS A 149 19.20 -10.72 -11.43
C LYS A 149 18.83 -10.69 -9.94
N THR A 150 19.63 -10.02 -9.14
CA THR A 150 19.44 -9.84 -7.70
C THR A 150 19.57 -8.37 -7.32
N LEU A 151 19.22 -8.05 -6.09
CA LEU A 151 19.40 -6.71 -5.55
C LEU A 151 20.88 -6.31 -5.52
N GLU A 152 21.75 -7.24 -5.14
CA GLU A 152 23.19 -7.01 -5.04
C GLU A 152 23.84 -6.73 -6.41
N ASP A 153 23.21 -7.19 -7.50
CA ASP A 153 23.73 -6.91 -8.84
C ASP A 153 23.74 -5.41 -9.17
N LEU A 154 22.88 -4.60 -8.53
CA LEU A 154 22.80 -3.16 -8.79
C LEU A 154 24.11 -2.41 -8.58
N VAL A 155 24.98 -2.92 -7.72
CA VAL A 155 26.26 -2.30 -7.42
C VAL A 155 27.40 -2.79 -8.30
N LYS A 156 27.12 -3.58 -9.33
CA LYS A 156 28.11 -3.99 -10.34
C LYS A 156 28.54 -2.79 -11.21
N PRO A 157 29.83 -2.68 -11.58
CA PRO A 157 30.35 -1.53 -12.33
C PRO A 157 29.58 -1.18 -13.61
N GLN A 158 29.03 -2.17 -14.29
CA GLN A 158 28.28 -1.99 -15.53
C GLN A 158 27.01 -1.16 -15.41
N TYR A 159 26.47 -0.98 -14.19
CA TYR A 159 25.27 -0.19 -13.90
C TYR A 159 25.60 1.21 -13.35
N ARG A 160 26.88 1.56 -13.19
CA ARG A 160 27.28 2.92 -12.77
C ARG A 160 26.71 3.97 -13.73
N GLY A 161 26.08 5.00 -13.17
CA GLY A 161 25.44 6.08 -13.94
C GLY A 161 24.11 5.69 -14.59
N LYS A 162 23.58 4.48 -14.33
CA LYS A 162 22.33 3.98 -14.88
C LYS A 162 21.23 3.81 -13.84
N LEU A 163 21.47 4.24 -12.60
CA LEU A 163 20.57 4.05 -11.47
C LEU A 163 19.84 5.33 -11.10
N VAL A 164 18.56 5.22 -10.78
CA VAL A 164 17.75 6.27 -10.15
C VAL A 164 17.05 5.73 -8.92
N MET A 165 16.91 6.56 -7.90
CA MET A 165 16.12 6.26 -6.71
C MET A 165 15.57 7.54 -6.09
N ALA A 166 14.52 7.43 -5.29
CA ALA A 166 14.10 8.56 -4.50
C ALA A 166 15.14 8.88 -3.41
N ASP A 167 15.37 10.17 -3.17
CA ASP A 167 16.36 10.66 -2.21
C ASP A 167 16.03 10.20 -0.78
N PRO A 168 16.83 9.35 -0.15
CA PRO A 168 16.55 8.81 1.18
C PRO A 168 16.61 9.88 2.29
N THR A 169 17.13 11.07 1.98
CA THR A 169 17.12 12.21 2.93
C THR A 169 15.78 12.95 2.94
N LEU A 170 14.95 12.78 1.90
CA LEU A 170 13.68 13.47 1.71
C LEU A 170 12.49 12.51 1.67
N HIS A 171 12.68 11.31 1.12
CA HIS A 171 11.63 10.32 0.90
C HIS A 171 11.64 9.24 1.97
N THR A 172 10.66 9.25 2.87
CA THR A 172 10.59 8.36 4.04
C THR A 172 10.60 6.89 3.67
N THR A 173 9.81 6.47 2.67
CA THR A 173 9.74 5.05 2.25
C THR A 173 11.09 4.55 1.71
N THR A 174 11.88 5.39 1.04
CA THR A 174 13.24 5.00 0.61
C THR A 174 14.17 4.83 1.80
N ALA A 175 14.11 5.74 2.79
CA ALA A 175 14.88 5.61 4.02
C ALA A 175 14.48 4.34 4.78
N GLN A 176 13.20 4.05 4.88
CA GLN A 176 12.64 2.85 5.49
C GLN A 176 13.11 1.59 4.75
N TRP A 177 13.04 1.59 3.42
CA TRP A 177 13.49 0.47 2.60
C TRP A 177 14.99 0.18 2.81
N LEU A 178 15.85 1.19 2.77
CA LEU A 178 17.27 1.04 3.05
C LEU A 178 17.52 0.47 4.46
N ALA A 179 16.83 0.99 5.47
CA ALA A 179 16.96 0.54 6.85
C ALA A 179 16.50 -0.91 7.07
N ASN A 180 15.57 -1.40 6.24
CA ASN A 180 15.02 -2.75 6.33
C ASN A 180 15.71 -3.78 5.41
N LEU A 181 16.71 -3.39 4.62
CA LEU A 181 17.44 -4.32 3.73
C LEU A 181 18.07 -5.50 4.48
N HIS A 182 18.36 -5.35 5.77
CA HIS A 182 18.85 -6.44 6.61
C HIS A 182 17.92 -7.65 6.66
N LYS A 183 16.62 -7.48 6.44
CA LYS A 183 15.63 -8.57 6.37
C LYS A 183 15.80 -9.44 5.12
N LEU A 184 16.35 -8.89 4.05
CA LEU A 184 16.63 -9.61 2.80
C LEU A 184 18.05 -10.16 2.77
N LEU A 185 19.03 -9.37 3.18
CA LEU A 185 20.44 -9.62 2.96
C LEU A 185 21.21 -10.05 4.22
N GLY A 186 20.63 -9.86 5.42
CA GLY A 186 21.35 -9.87 6.68
C GLY A 186 22.13 -8.55 6.88
N LYS A 187 22.45 -8.23 8.15
CA LYS A 187 22.94 -6.90 8.55
C LYS A 187 24.20 -6.47 7.82
N GLU A 188 25.25 -7.28 7.84
CA GLU A 188 26.56 -6.92 7.26
C GLU A 188 26.50 -6.67 5.75
N LYS A 189 25.77 -7.54 5.02
CA LYS A 189 25.59 -7.40 3.58
C LYS A 189 24.72 -6.18 3.24
N ALA A 190 23.70 -5.90 4.04
CA ALA A 190 22.85 -4.73 3.86
C ALA A 190 23.65 -3.43 4.04
N ASP A 191 24.44 -3.34 5.12
CA ASP A 191 25.29 -2.17 5.39
C ASP A 191 26.35 -1.97 4.27
N LYS A 192 26.93 -3.05 3.76
CA LYS A 192 27.85 -3.00 2.61
C LYS A 192 27.13 -2.54 1.36
N PHE A 193 25.98 -3.15 1.03
CA PHE A 193 25.20 -2.82 -0.15
C PHE A 193 24.79 -1.34 -0.17
N ILE A 194 24.36 -0.76 0.96
CA ILE A 194 23.97 0.65 1.04
C ILE A 194 25.16 1.56 0.70
N ARG A 195 26.36 1.26 1.23
CA ARG A 195 27.58 2.03 0.89
C ARG A 195 27.95 1.89 -0.58
N ASP A 196 27.90 0.67 -1.11
CA ASP A 196 28.22 0.41 -2.52
C ASP A 196 27.19 1.08 -3.45
N LEU A 197 25.91 1.06 -3.10
CA LEU A 197 24.84 1.74 -3.83
C LEU A 197 25.06 3.26 -3.87
N ALA A 198 25.44 3.85 -2.74
CA ALA A 198 25.79 5.28 -2.69
C ALA A 198 27.02 5.58 -3.58
N ALA A 199 28.04 4.72 -3.57
CA ALA A 199 29.22 4.85 -4.43
C ALA A 199 28.90 4.73 -5.93
N MET A 200 27.78 4.10 -6.30
CA MET A 200 27.28 4.07 -7.70
C MET A 200 26.80 5.44 -8.17
N LYS A 201 26.58 6.40 -7.25
CA LYS A 201 26.06 7.75 -7.52
C LYS A 201 24.74 7.72 -8.28
N PRO A 202 23.69 7.10 -7.73
CA PRO A 202 22.38 7.08 -8.38
C PRO A 202 21.84 8.50 -8.55
N VAL A 203 21.06 8.73 -9.60
CA VAL A 203 20.27 9.96 -9.74
C VAL A 203 19.25 9.98 -8.62
N LEU A 204 19.25 11.04 -7.80
CA LEU A 204 18.33 11.22 -6.71
C LEU A 204 17.15 12.10 -7.16
N VAL A 205 15.92 11.61 -6.92
CA VAL A 205 14.68 12.31 -7.26
C VAL A 205 13.79 12.42 -6.00
N GLU A 206 12.73 13.21 -6.06
CA GLU A 206 11.91 13.50 -4.89
C GLU A 206 11.05 12.33 -4.38
N SER A 207 10.66 11.40 -5.29
CA SER A 207 9.78 10.26 -4.96
C SER A 207 9.89 9.12 -5.98
N PHE A 208 9.17 8.03 -5.73
CA PHE A 208 9.16 6.86 -6.63
C PHE A 208 8.50 7.10 -7.98
N ALA A 209 7.54 8.03 -8.10
CA ALA A 209 6.91 8.32 -9.38
C ALA A 209 7.91 8.93 -10.38
N PRO A 210 8.65 10.02 -10.08
CA PRO A 210 9.72 10.53 -10.95
C PRO A 210 10.83 9.50 -11.23
N ALA A 211 11.12 8.59 -10.27
CA ALA A 211 12.07 7.51 -10.53
C ALA A 211 11.54 6.54 -11.61
N ALA A 212 10.27 6.13 -11.50
CA ALA A 212 9.63 5.27 -12.49
C ALA A 212 9.53 5.95 -13.87
N ASP A 213 9.26 7.26 -13.92
CA ASP A 213 9.20 8.02 -15.17
C ASP A 213 10.55 8.02 -15.90
N ARG A 214 11.67 8.23 -15.18
CA ARG A 214 13.02 8.16 -15.78
C ARG A 214 13.37 6.78 -16.31
N VAL A 215 12.93 5.72 -15.63
CA VAL A 215 13.09 4.34 -16.13
C VAL A 215 12.24 4.13 -17.36
N THR A 216 11.01 4.61 -17.35
CA THR A 216 10.05 4.47 -18.46
C THR A 216 10.56 5.12 -19.73
N THR A 217 11.12 6.33 -19.64
CA THR A 217 11.72 7.04 -20.79
C THR A 217 13.07 6.46 -21.22
N GLY A 218 13.71 5.66 -20.37
CA GLY A 218 15.07 5.14 -20.59
C GLY A 218 16.18 6.15 -20.27
N GLU A 219 15.86 7.35 -19.76
CA GLU A 219 16.84 8.36 -19.35
C GLU A 219 17.77 7.81 -18.25
N THR A 220 17.19 7.10 -17.28
CA THR A 220 17.95 6.34 -16.29
C THR A 220 17.34 4.94 -16.22
N PRO A 221 17.92 3.95 -16.90
CA PRO A 221 17.21 2.73 -17.28
C PRO A 221 16.97 1.72 -16.15
N ILE A 222 17.48 1.96 -14.93
CA ILE A 222 17.27 1.10 -13.76
C ILE A 222 16.86 1.98 -12.60
N GLY A 223 15.76 1.66 -11.91
CA GLY A 223 15.26 2.47 -10.79
C GLY A 223 14.74 1.65 -9.63
N ILE A 224 14.99 2.13 -8.42
CA ILE A 224 14.34 1.63 -7.20
C ILE A 224 13.03 2.39 -7.05
N THR A 225 11.91 1.64 -7.13
CA THR A 225 10.56 2.21 -7.11
C THR A 225 9.52 1.15 -6.74
N TYR A 226 8.23 1.47 -6.75
CA TYR A 226 7.20 0.46 -6.54
C TYR A 226 7.04 -0.47 -7.76
N VAL A 227 6.88 -1.77 -7.50
CA VAL A 227 6.71 -2.79 -8.55
C VAL A 227 5.45 -2.54 -9.39
N TYR A 228 4.38 -1.98 -8.83
CA TYR A 228 3.14 -1.72 -9.56
C TYR A 228 3.33 -0.76 -10.76
N TYR A 229 4.37 0.09 -10.76
CA TYR A 229 4.67 0.94 -11.93
C TYR A 229 5.04 0.15 -13.19
N VAL A 230 5.51 -1.08 -13.03
CA VAL A 230 5.73 -1.98 -14.18
C VAL A 230 4.43 -2.21 -14.93
N PHE A 231 3.33 -2.42 -14.21
CA PHE A 231 2.01 -2.57 -14.81
C PHE A 231 1.48 -1.24 -15.36
N LEU A 232 1.45 -0.17 -14.54
CA LEU A 232 0.90 1.13 -14.94
C LEU A 232 1.57 1.70 -16.19
N ASN A 233 2.90 1.63 -16.25
CA ASN A 233 3.64 2.16 -17.39
C ASN A 233 3.63 1.18 -18.56
N GLY A 234 3.62 -0.15 -18.29
CA GLY A 234 3.45 -1.19 -19.30
C GLY A 234 2.13 -1.08 -20.06
N GLN A 235 1.02 -0.73 -19.38
CA GLN A 235 -0.27 -0.45 -20.05
C GLN A 235 -0.21 0.72 -21.03
N LYS A 236 0.69 1.68 -20.79
CA LYS A 236 0.95 2.83 -21.71
C LYS A 236 1.97 2.49 -22.79
N GLY A 237 2.35 1.22 -22.94
CA GLY A 237 3.30 0.74 -23.94
C GLY A 237 4.77 0.84 -23.54
N ALA A 238 5.10 1.21 -22.29
CA ALA A 238 6.48 1.29 -21.87
C ALA A 238 7.13 -0.10 -21.78
N PRO A 239 8.34 -0.27 -22.31
CA PRO A 239 9.06 -1.55 -22.31
C PRO A 239 9.76 -1.79 -20.97
N VAL A 240 9.00 -1.88 -19.90
CA VAL A 240 9.50 -2.00 -18.53
C VAL A 240 9.26 -3.38 -17.94
N ASP A 241 10.12 -3.75 -16.98
CA ASP A 241 10.03 -4.98 -16.20
C ASP A 241 10.71 -4.76 -14.84
N TYR A 242 10.67 -5.77 -13.93
CA TYR A 242 11.33 -5.66 -12.64
C TYR A 242 12.26 -6.84 -12.36
N VAL A 243 13.19 -6.65 -11.43
CA VAL A 243 14.13 -7.68 -10.97
C VAL A 243 13.43 -8.57 -9.95
N ARG A 244 13.34 -9.89 -10.23
CA ARG A 244 12.63 -10.85 -9.37
C ARG A 244 13.45 -11.25 -8.15
N GLY A 245 14.78 -11.42 -8.31
CA GLY A 245 15.63 -12.01 -7.25
C GLY A 245 15.12 -13.40 -6.86
N ASP A 246 14.93 -13.60 -5.56
CA ASP A 246 14.30 -14.76 -4.95
C ASP A 246 12.81 -14.53 -4.64
N TYR A 247 12.22 -13.50 -5.24
CA TYR A 247 10.86 -13.02 -5.03
C TYR A 247 10.56 -12.46 -3.63
N ARG A 248 11.52 -12.37 -2.72
CA ARG A 248 11.35 -11.66 -1.45
C ARG A 248 11.53 -10.16 -1.69
N LEU A 249 10.47 -9.39 -1.53
CA LEU A 249 10.49 -7.96 -1.74
C LEU A 249 9.95 -7.23 -0.51
N LEU A 250 10.67 -6.19 -0.11
CA LEU A 250 10.26 -5.31 0.98
C LEU A 250 9.09 -4.42 0.55
N GLY A 251 8.22 -4.14 1.49
CA GLY A 251 7.12 -3.21 1.26
C GLY A 251 6.46 -2.76 2.55
N ASP A 252 5.58 -1.80 2.43
CA ASP A 252 4.74 -1.31 3.49
C ASP A 252 3.28 -1.69 3.28
N ALA A 253 2.54 -1.80 4.37
CA ALA A 253 1.13 -2.08 4.36
C ALA A 253 0.30 -0.78 4.33
N SER A 254 -0.90 -0.85 3.75
CA SER A 254 -1.88 0.22 3.82
C SER A 254 -3.16 -0.31 4.45
N TYR A 255 -3.68 0.43 5.41
CA TYR A 255 -4.90 0.14 6.14
C TYR A 255 -5.97 1.18 5.89
N MET A 256 -7.22 0.80 6.12
CA MET A 256 -8.35 1.72 6.18
C MET A 256 -8.95 1.66 7.59
N SER A 257 -8.93 2.78 8.30
CA SER A 257 -9.36 2.85 9.70
C SER A 257 -10.47 3.88 9.92
N LEU A 258 -11.35 3.55 10.86
CA LEU A 258 -12.48 4.37 11.27
C LEU A 258 -12.03 5.44 12.28
N PHE A 259 -12.42 6.69 12.07
CA PHE A 259 -12.29 7.75 13.06
C PHE A 259 -13.24 7.50 14.24
N HIS A 260 -12.77 7.64 15.49
CA HIS A 260 -13.58 7.29 16.68
C HIS A 260 -14.81 8.18 16.89
N LYS A 261 -14.82 9.38 16.31
CA LYS A 261 -15.95 10.33 16.31
C LYS A 261 -16.41 10.64 14.89
N ALA A 262 -16.39 9.64 14.01
CA ALA A 262 -16.81 9.81 12.62
C ALA A 262 -18.19 10.49 12.54
N PRO A 263 -18.33 11.57 11.77
CA PRO A 263 -19.64 12.21 11.55
C PRO A 263 -20.67 11.26 10.92
N HIS A 264 -20.22 10.30 10.10
CA HIS A 264 -21.07 9.36 9.35
C HIS A 264 -20.65 7.89 9.62
N PRO A 265 -20.80 7.40 10.88
CA PRO A 265 -20.17 6.14 11.29
C PRO A 265 -20.73 4.90 10.60
N ASN A 266 -21.99 4.91 10.20
CA ASN A 266 -22.60 3.76 9.49
C ASN A 266 -22.16 3.73 8.03
N ALA A 267 -22.09 4.89 7.36
CA ALA A 267 -21.55 5.00 6.00
C ALA A 267 -20.08 4.56 5.96
N ALA A 268 -19.30 4.93 6.98
CA ALA A 268 -17.91 4.52 7.12
C ALA A 268 -17.75 2.99 7.27
N LYS A 269 -18.53 2.35 8.13
CA LYS A 269 -18.51 0.90 8.30
C LYS A 269 -18.96 0.16 7.03
N ALA A 270 -20.02 0.63 6.39
CA ALA A 270 -20.49 0.06 5.14
C ALA A 270 -19.45 0.18 4.02
N PHE A 271 -18.70 1.28 3.99
CA PHE A 271 -17.61 1.47 3.02
C PHE A 271 -16.41 0.57 3.33
N ILE A 272 -16.03 0.36 4.60
CA ILE A 272 -14.99 -0.60 4.97
C ILE A 272 -15.38 -2.01 4.50
N ASP A 273 -16.62 -2.45 4.75
CA ASP A 273 -17.09 -3.78 4.32
C ASP A 273 -17.04 -3.92 2.79
N PHE A 274 -17.51 -2.91 2.06
CA PHE A 274 -17.41 -2.86 0.61
C PHE A 274 -15.96 -2.84 0.11
N PHE A 275 -15.11 -2.01 0.72
CA PHE A 275 -13.71 -1.86 0.31
C PHE A 275 -12.92 -3.17 0.46
N LEU A 276 -13.27 -3.97 1.47
CA LEU A 276 -12.64 -5.26 1.76
C LEU A 276 -13.32 -6.44 1.05
N ASP A 277 -14.40 -6.23 0.29
CA ASP A 277 -15.08 -7.31 -0.41
C ASP A 277 -14.33 -7.80 -1.66
N ASP A 278 -14.78 -8.93 -2.22
CA ASP A 278 -14.16 -9.55 -3.40
C ASP A 278 -14.21 -8.64 -4.63
N GLU A 279 -15.28 -7.88 -4.84
CA GLU A 279 -15.41 -7.00 -5.99
C GLU A 279 -14.38 -5.88 -5.95
N SER A 280 -14.26 -5.22 -4.80
CA SER A 280 -13.32 -4.12 -4.59
C SER A 280 -11.87 -4.60 -4.65
N MET A 281 -11.56 -5.74 -4.01
CA MET A 281 -10.22 -6.33 -4.04
C MET A 281 -9.83 -6.73 -5.46
N ASN A 282 -10.70 -7.36 -6.23
CA ASN A 282 -10.44 -7.70 -7.63
C ASN A 282 -10.29 -6.46 -8.51
N LEU A 283 -11.06 -5.40 -8.26
CA LEU A 283 -10.95 -4.14 -9.00
C LEU A 283 -9.57 -3.49 -8.75
N MET A 284 -9.15 -3.40 -7.48
CA MET A 284 -7.84 -2.86 -7.10
C MET A 284 -6.70 -3.69 -7.70
N ALA A 285 -6.80 -5.02 -7.63
CA ALA A 285 -5.78 -5.89 -8.21
C ALA A 285 -5.68 -5.68 -9.74
N LYS A 286 -6.80 -5.60 -10.46
CA LYS A 286 -6.81 -5.32 -11.90
C LYS A 286 -6.19 -3.96 -12.24
N ALA A 287 -6.24 -2.99 -11.32
CA ALA A 287 -5.57 -1.70 -11.44
C ALA A 287 -4.08 -1.73 -11.07
N GLY A 288 -3.53 -2.89 -10.71
CA GLY A 288 -2.11 -3.09 -10.40
C GLY A 288 -1.77 -3.12 -8.91
N GLU A 289 -2.74 -2.99 -8.01
CA GLU A 289 -2.50 -3.01 -6.57
C GLU A 289 -2.29 -4.43 -6.03
N PHE A 290 -1.32 -4.59 -5.16
CA PHE A 290 -1.05 -5.86 -4.46
C PHE A 290 -1.95 -5.99 -3.24
N VAL A 291 -3.14 -6.51 -3.43
CA VAL A 291 -4.12 -6.74 -2.35
C VAL A 291 -3.82 -8.01 -1.56
N ASN A 292 -4.26 -8.06 -0.30
CA ASN A 292 -4.04 -9.21 0.57
C ASN A 292 -5.20 -10.23 0.54
N ARG A 293 -5.89 -10.35 -0.58
CA ARG A 293 -6.96 -11.34 -0.77
C ARG A 293 -6.38 -12.62 -1.37
N LYS A 294 -6.69 -13.77 -0.77
CA LYS A 294 -6.18 -15.07 -1.24
C LYS A 294 -6.58 -15.33 -2.70
N GLY A 295 -5.57 -15.62 -3.53
CA GLY A 295 -5.78 -15.93 -4.96
C GLY A 295 -6.03 -14.72 -5.86
N VAL A 296 -5.97 -13.50 -5.33
CA VAL A 296 -6.13 -12.26 -6.09
C VAL A 296 -4.78 -11.56 -6.24
N TYR A 297 -4.33 -11.41 -7.49
CA TYR A 297 -3.04 -10.83 -7.82
C TYR A 297 -3.16 -9.76 -8.91
N PRO A 298 -2.33 -8.71 -8.88
CA PRO A 298 -2.28 -7.74 -9.96
C PRO A 298 -1.70 -8.37 -11.23
N PRO A 299 -1.99 -7.81 -12.43
CA PRO A 299 -1.45 -8.29 -13.70
C PRO A 299 0.01 -7.84 -13.89
N VAL A 300 0.82 -8.03 -12.86
CA VAL A 300 2.28 -7.89 -12.86
C VAL A 300 2.89 -9.27 -13.09
N PRO A 301 3.87 -9.44 -13.99
CA PRO A 301 4.48 -10.74 -14.21
C PRO A 301 5.00 -11.38 -12.92
N ASP A 302 4.66 -12.64 -12.66
CA ASP A 302 5.04 -13.41 -11.47
C ASP A 302 4.54 -12.82 -10.13
N ALA A 303 3.47 -12.01 -10.12
CA ALA A 303 2.91 -11.40 -8.91
C ALA A 303 2.54 -12.44 -7.84
N ASP A 304 2.08 -13.62 -8.25
CA ASP A 304 1.72 -14.76 -7.41
C ASP A 304 2.92 -15.39 -6.68
N LYS A 305 4.14 -15.14 -7.17
CA LYS A 305 5.38 -15.65 -6.57
C LYS A 305 6.00 -14.68 -5.57
N ILE A 306 5.59 -13.42 -5.58
CA ILE A 306 6.15 -12.40 -4.70
C ILE A 306 5.85 -12.75 -3.24
N LYS A 307 6.92 -12.84 -2.45
CA LYS A 307 6.89 -13.02 -1.01
C LYS A 307 7.06 -11.65 -0.36
N PHE A 308 5.96 -11.08 0.07
CA PHE A 308 5.96 -9.81 0.78
C PHE A 308 6.73 -9.91 2.09
N VAL A 309 7.71 -9.03 2.27
CA VAL A 309 8.47 -8.85 3.51
C VAL A 309 8.15 -7.47 4.05
N GLU A 310 7.41 -7.43 5.15
CA GLU A 310 6.98 -6.17 5.76
C GLU A 310 8.16 -5.39 6.31
N MET A 311 8.22 -4.11 5.96
CA MET A 311 9.20 -3.18 6.53
C MET A 311 8.75 -2.77 7.94
N ASP A 312 9.68 -2.80 8.90
CA ASP A 312 9.41 -2.27 10.23
C ASP A 312 9.28 -0.75 10.16
N ASP A 313 8.29 -0.21 10.85
CA ASP A 313 8.27 1.20 11.22
C ASP A 313 9.23 1.41 12.40
N LEU A 314 10.30 2.14 12.14
CA LEU A 314 11.36 2.38 13.12
C LEU A 314 11.18 3.71 13.87
N GLY A 315 10.10 4.45 13.57
CA GLY A 315 9.73 5.69 14.24
C GLY A 315 10.51 6.92 13.76
N GLU A 316 9.96 8.10 14.03
CA GLU A 316 10.46 9.37 13.49
C GLU A 316 11.90 9.71 13.94
N SER A 317 12.24 9.45 15.20
CA SER A 317 13.57 9.70 15.75
C SER A 317 14.65 8.89 15.04
N PHE A 318 14.38 7.63 14.75
CA PHE A 318 15.26 6.75 13.99
C PHE A 318 15.47 7.26 12.56
N TYR A 319 14.38 7.64 11.88
CA TYR A 319 14.49 8.18 10.52
C TYR A 319 15.23 9.52 10.48
N ALA A 320 15.07 10.37 11.49
CA ALA A 320 15.82 11.62 11.58
C ALA A 320 17.33 11.37 11.70
N GLU A 321 17.75 10.34 12.45
CA GLU A 321 19.15 9.92 12.56
C GLU A 321 19.65 9.31 11.24
N LYS A 322 18.90 8.37 10.66
CA LYS A 322 19.23 7.73 9.38
C LYS A 322 19.31 8.71 8.22
N ARG A 323 18.49 9.73 8.17
CA ARG A 323 18.59 10.81 7.17
C ARG A 323 19.94 11.52 7.23
N LYS A 324 20.50 11.78 8.42
CA LYS A 324 21.85 12.35 8.57
C LYS A 324 22.93 11.40 8.06
N GLU A 325 22.80 10.10 8.33
CA GLU A 325 23.69 9.08 7.80
C GLU A 325 23.62 9.01 6.26
N PHE A 326 22.41 8.95 5.71
CA PHE A 326 22.20 8.90 4.26
C PHE A 326 22.65 10.19 3.56
N GLN A 327 22.54 11.35 4.21
CA GLN A 327 23.08 12.59 3.68
C GLN A 327 24.60 12.54 3.49
N LYS A 328 25.32 11.90 4.40
CA LYS A 328 26.78 11.72 4.28
C LYS A 328 27.17 10.69 3.20
N LEU A 329 26.30 9.71 2.94
CA LEU A 329 26.58 8.64 1.98
C LEU A 329 26.21 9.01 0.55
N PHE A 330 25.04 9.63 0.34
CA PHE A 330 24.47 9.85 -0.98
C PHE A 330 24.66 11.27 -1.51
N ARG A 331 25.09 12.21 -0.68
CA ARG A 331 25.38 13.60 -1.03
C ARG A 331 26.81 13.98 -0.62
#